data_3e470b5a2557153febd6580be216ad93
#
_entry.id   3e470b5a2557153febd6580be216ad93
#
_cell.length_a   1.000
_cell.length_b   1.000
_cell.length_c   1.000
_cell.angle_alpha   90.00
_cell.angle_beta   90.00
_cell.angle_gamma   90.00
#
_symmetry.space_group_name_H-M   'P 1'
#
loop_
_entity.id
_entity.type
_entity.pdbx_description
1 polymer ?
#
loop_
_entity_poly.entity_id
_entity_poly.type
_entity_poly.pdbx_seq_one_letter_code
_entity_poly.pdbx_strand_id
1 'polypeptide(L)'
;MKVTQLLFKNQSLVVSGKDEIEDPLKANLILGFGSKRLVADEQLNSLLTDRYPSAEMLLCSTAGEIAYNSVYDDSAVITVISFEKTTIKIASLNLEGFNDSFELGKSLIQQFDITGLTSILILSDGLLVNGSQLASGMEASNRGNVLITGGLAGDGTLFNNTLVGLNSIPKTGTVAAVGFYGDSIDVRSSSVSGWDVFGPERVVTSANGTDVYEIDNRSAVDLYKIYLGPYIDDKTNSTLLFPLAVKLPGRSHYIARSILSVSHEKNCMIFSGDIPEGSTVRFMKANFEKLIDAADQAAKEISGGDLNYAPELAILISCVGRRIILGKQVEEEVGVVADYFTNKTAIAGFYSYGEISPQMNIGPCQLHNQTMTITTFNEI
;
A
#
# COMPACT_ATOMS: atom_id res chain seq x y z
N MET A 1 -10.78 -6.87 20.29
CA MET A 1 -9.67 -5.90 20.08
C MET A 1 -10.11 -4.50 20.48
N LYS A 2 -9.22 -3.64 21.01
CA LYS A 2 -9.49 -2.24 21.30
C LYS A 2 -8.53 -1.36 20.50
N VAL A 3 -9.00 -0.20 20.05
CA VAL A 3 -8.22 0.71 19.21
C VAL A 3 -8.29 2.12 19.78
N THR A 4 -7.13 2.78 19.83
CA THR A 4 -7.01 4.22 20.08
C THR A 4 -6.31 4.88 18.90
N GLN A 5 -6.92 5.93 18.35
CA GLN A 5 -6.35 6.70 17.24
C GLN A 5 -5.88 8.08 17.72
N LEU A 6 -4.64 8.39 17.38
CA LEU A 6 -3.98 9.62 17.74
C LEU A 6 -3.47 10.31 16.46
N LEU A 7 -3.52 11.63 16.45
CA LEU A 7 -2.94 12.47 15.43
C LEU A 7 -1.78 13.25 16.04
N PHE A 8 -0.57 13.08 15.49
CA PHE A 8 0.58 13.90 15.82
C PHE A 8 0.73 15.04 14.81
N LYS A 9 0.54 16.25 15.29
CA LYS A 9 0.65 17.47 14.50
C LYS A 9 1.07 18.63 15.41
N ASN A 10 1.88 19.55 14.89
CA ASN A 10 2.38 20.70 15.66
C ASN A 10 3.04 20.30 17.00
N GLN A 11 3.86 19.23 16.98
CA GLN A 11 4.56 18.69 18.17
C GLN A 11 3.63 18.23 19.31
N SER A 12 2.39 17.96 19.02
CA SER A 12 1.42 17.45 19.98
C SER A 12 0.72 16.20 19.48
N LEU A 13 0.41 15.28 20.41
CA LEU A 13 -0.31 14.05 20.16
C LEU A 13 -1.71 14.21 20.75
N VAL A 14 -2.72 14.21 19.89
CA VAL A 14 -4.13 14.37 20.28
C VAL A 14 -4.96 13.17 19.84
N VAL A 15 -6.00 12.85 20.58
CA VAL A 15 -6.95 11.82 20.19
C VAL A 15 -7.68 12.27 18.92
N SER A 16 -7.72 11.40 17.92
CA SER A 16 -8.38 11.63 16.64
C SER A 16 -9.19 10.40 16.23
N GLY A 17 -10.43 10.33 16.67
CA GLY A 17 -11.30 9.18 16.40
C GLY A 17 -11.50 8.32 17.65
N LYS A 18 -11.32 7.00 17.53
CA LYS A 18 -11.53 6.07 18.65
C LYS A 18 -10.50 6.24 19.77
N ASP A 19 -10.95 6.09 21.00
CA ASP A 19 -10.12 6.09 22.22
C ASP A 19 -10.65 5.03 23.18
N GLU A 20 -10.23 3.78 22.98
CA GLU A 20 -10.77 2.62 23.70
C GLU A 20 -9.75 1.98 24.68
N ILE A 21 -8.47 2.35 24.59
CA ILE A 21 -7.40 1.77 25.41
C ILE A 21 -7.17 2.65 26.66
N GLU A 22 -7.78 2.27 27.77
CA GLU A 22 -7.64 2.98 29.04
C GLU A 22 -6.27 2.76 29.71
N ASP A 23 -5.71 1.55 29.57
CA ASP A 23 -4.40 1.18 30.12
C ASP A 23 -3.35 1.06 29.02
N PRO A 24 -2.42 1.99 28.90
CA PRO A 24 -1.37 1.97 27.88
C PRO A 24 -0.49 0.71 27.88
N LEU A 25 -0.36 0.02 29.02
CA LEU A 25 0.43 -1.21 29.14
C LEU A 25 -0.22 -2.40 28.43
N LYS A 26 -1.49 -2.30 28.09
CA LYS A 26 -2.22 -3.31 27.30
C LYS A 26 -2.09 -3.16 25.80
N ALA A 27 -1.49 -2.08 25.33
CA ALA A 27 -1.21 -1.92 23.91
C ALA A 27 -0.19 -2.96 23.45
N ASN A 28 -0.49 -3.64 22.34
CA ASN A 28 0.37 -4.66 21.74
C ASN A 28 1.06 -4.18 20.47
N LEU A 29 0.39 -3.31 19.71
CA LEU A 29 0.86 -2.85 18.40
C LEU A 29 0.55 -1.37 18.21
N ILE A 30 1.52 -0.66 17.65
CA ILE A 30 1.37 0.70 17.12
C ILE A 30 1.63 0.66 15.62
N LEU A 31 0.67 1.11 14.83
CA LEU A 31 0.84 1.41 13.42
C LEU A 31 0.87 2.93 13.24
N GLY A 32 1.96 3.44 12.67
CA GLY A 32 2.11 4.87 12.46
C GLY A 32 2.40 5.21 10.99
N PHE A 33 1.55 6.06 10.42
CA PHE A 33 1.64 6.55 9.05
C PHE A 33 1.81 8.06 9.07
N GLY A 34 2.90 8.59 8.55
CA GLY A 34 3.12 10.02 8.64
C GLY A 34 4.09 10.60 7.63
N SER A 35 4.11 11.92 7.55
CA SER A 35 5.08 12.60 6.71
C SER A 35 6.51 12.19 7.10
N LYS A 36 7.38 12.07 6.10
CA LYS A 36 8.75 11.61 6.30
C LYS A 36 9.48 12.33 7.44
N ARG A 37 9.29 13.65 7.55
CA ARG A 37 9.90 14.46 8.59
C ARG A 37 9.43 14.04 9.99
N LEU A 38 8.16 13.74 10.16
CA LEU A 38 7.58 13.41 11.48
C LEU A 38 7.89 11.98 11.91
N VAL A 39 7.85 11.00 10.98
CA VAL A 39 8.19 9.62 11.36
C VAL A 39 9.69 9.43 11.64
N ALA A 40 10.53 10.31 11.11
CA ALA A 40 11.97 10.35 11.41
C ALA A 40 12.30 11.16 12.69
N ASP A 41 11.30 11.80 13.31
CA ASP A 41 11.50 12.65 14.49
C ASP A 41 11.66 11.78 15.74
N GLU A 42 12.79 11.94 16.43
CA GLU A 42 13.09 11.25 17.69
C GLU A 42 12.04 11.59 18.78
N GLN A 43 11.46 12.78 18.73
CA GLN A 43 10.43 13.18 19.70
C GLN A 43 9.17 12.32 19.56
N LEU A 44 8.70 12.08 18.34
CA LEU A 44 7.53 11.21 18.13
C LEU A 44 7.82 9.79 18.62
N ASN A 45 9.00 9.26 18.27
CA ASN A 45 9.42 7.92 18.65
C ASN A 45 9.45 7.78 20.19
N SER A 46 10.10 8.72 20.89
CA SER A 46 10.18 8.72 22.36
C SER A 46 8.81 8.85 23.01
N LEU A 47 7.95 9.75 22.51
CA LEU A 47 6.57 9.92 23.03
C LEU A 47 5.75 8.63 22.95
N LEU A 48 5.87 7.90 21.85
CA LEU A 48 5.14 6.63 21.65
C LEU A 48 5.72 5.52 22.54
N THR A 49 7.03 5.39 22.61
CA THR A 49 7.70 4.39 23.43
C THR A 49 7.45 4.62 24.92
N ASP A 50 7.50 5.87 25.40
CA ASP A 50 7.25 6.20 26.81
C ASP A 50 5.78 5.99 27.18
N ARG A 51 4.85 6.28 26.26
CA ARG A 51 3.42 6.13 26.52
C ARG A 51 2.94 4.67 26.42
N TYR A 52 3.52 3.87 25.51
CA TYR A 52 3.11 2.50 25.24
C TYR A 52 4.31 1.53 25.25
N PRO A 53 4.97 1.34 26.39
CA PRO A 53 6.25 0.66 26.46
C PRO A 53 6.21 -0.83 26.16
N SER A 54 5.03 -1.44 26.12
CA SER A 54 4.82 -2.87 25.81
C SER A 54 4.43 -3.11 24.35
N ALA A 55 4.18 -2.05 23.56
CA ALA A 55 3.70 -2.18 22.19
C ALA A 55 4.84 -2.29 21.19
N GLU A 56 4.72 -3.23 20.26
CA GLU A 56 5.54 -3.25 19.05
C GLU A 56 5.16 -2.09 18.13
N MET A 57 6.13 -1.38 17.56
CA MET A 57 5.89 -0.15 16.82
C MET A 57 6.36 -0.27 15.37
N LEU A 58 5.43 -0.18 14.42
CA LEU A 58 5.67 -0.19 12.98
C LEU A 58 5.30 1.17 12.39
N LEU A 59 6.29 1.90 11.87
CA LEU A 59 6.14 3.24 11.30
C LEU A 59 6.56 3.27 9.84
N CYS A 60 5.87 4.08 9.01
CA CYS A 60 6.35 4.39 7.67
C CYS A 60 6.06 5.84 7.27
N SER A 61 6.89 6.35 6.35
CA SER A 61 6.61 7.60 5.66
C SER A 61 5.57 7.41 4.58
N THR A 62 4.83 8.47 4.22
CA THR A 62 3.63 8.39 3.38
C THR A 62 3.60 9.47 2.31
N ALA A 63 2.68 9.32 1.36
CA ALA A 63 2.29 10.38 0.43
C ALA A 63 0.96 11.04 0.83
N GLY A 64 0.64 11.04 2.12
CA GLY A 64 -0.53 11.59 2.78
C GLY A 64 -1.17 10.58 3.71
N GLU A 65 -1.68 11.05 4.83
CA GLU A 65 -2.20 10.24 5.92
C GLU A 65 -3.73 10.19 5.85
N ILE A 66 -4.30 9.02 6.19
CA ILE A 66 -5.75 8.81 6.26
C ILE A 66 -6.13 8.53 7.71
N ALA A 67 -7.04 9.30 8.25
CA ALA A 67 -7.66 9.03 9.56
C ALA A 67 -9.15 9.32 9.49
N TYR A 68 -9.96 8.33 9.87
CA TYR A 68 -11.40 8.36 9.81
C TYR A 68 -11.90 8.68 8.38
N ASN A 69 -12.51 9.82 8.12
CA ASN A 69 -13.00 10.25 6.81
C ASN A 69 -12.21 11.41 6.19
N SER A 70 -11.02 11.67 6.68
CA SER A 70 -10.21 12.82 6.28
C SER A 70 -8.81 12.42 5.84
N VAL A 71 -8.23 13.27 5.00
CA VAL A 71 -6.87 13.14 4.49
C VAL A 71 -6.02 14.27 5.02
N TYR A 72 -4.85 13.93 5.56
CA TYR A 72 -3.94 14.87 6.19
C TYR A 72 -2.62 14.94 5.44
N ASP A 73 -1.95 16.07 5.63
CA ASP A 73 -0.56 16.33 5.24
C ASP A 73 0.22 16.86 6.45
N ASP A 74 1.53 16.67 6.43
CA ASP A 74 2.44 17.11 7.48
C ASP A 74 2.00 16.68 8.88
N SER A 75 1.48 15.48 8.98
CA SER A 75 1.00 14.86 10.20
C SER A 75 1.55 13.44 10.38
N ALA A 76 1.26 12.80 11.50
CA ALA A 76 1.37 11.36 11.64
C ALA A 76 0.10 10.81 12.31
N VAL A 77 -0.54 9.88 11.65
CA VAL A 77 -1.69 9.12 12.15
C VAL A 77 -1.16 7.88 12.87
N ILE A 78 -1.45 7.79 14.14
CA ILE A 78 -0.99 6.72 15.03
C ILE A 78 -2.19 5.90 15.47
N THR A 79 -2.18 4.62 15.15
CA THR A 79 -3.20 3.65 15.55
C THR A 79 -2.59 2.70 16.55
N VAL A 80 -3.05 2.79 17.79
CA VAL A 80 -2.65 1.92 18.90
C VAL A 80 -3.67 0.81 19.05
N ILE A 81 -3.21 -0.42 19.13
CA ILE A 81 -4.05 -1.62 19.13
C ILE A 81 -3.75 -2.46 20.36
N SER A 82 -4.81 -2.91 21.05
CA SER A 82 -4.76 -3.88 22.12
C SER A 82 -5.55 -5.12 21.72
N PHE A 83 -4.86 -6.22 21.45
CA PHE A 83 -5.46 -7.53 21.21
C PHE A 83 -5.74 -8.24 22.53
N GLU A 84 -6.85 -8.96 22.62
CA GLU A 84 -7.21 -9.75 23.79
C GLU A 84 -6.84 -11.24 23.62
N LYS A 85 -6.93 -11.75 22.40
CA LYS A 85 -6.74 -13.18 22.08
C LYS A 85 -5.67 -13.40 21.00
N THR A 86 -5.45 -12.41 20.14
CA THR A 86 -4.52 -12.50 19.01
C THR A 86 -3.07 -12.30 19.47
N THR A 87 -2.20 -13.17 19.03
CA THR A 87 -0.74 -13.00 19.22
C THR A 87 -0.12 -12.40 17.97
N ILE A 88 0.84 -11.52 18.14
CA ILE A 88 1.58 -10.93 17.02
C ILE A 88 3.05 -11.35 17.05
N LYS A 89 3.66 -11.43 15.88
CA LYS A 89 5.11 -11.57 15.70
C LYS A 89 5.56 -10.54 14.67
N ILE A 90 6.70 -9.94 14.92
CA ILE A 90 7.25 -8.89 14.05
C ILE A 90 8.54 -9.37 13.39
N ALA A 91 8.83 -8.84 12.20
CA ALA A 91 10.10 -9.07 11.51
C ALA A 91 10.48 -7.84 10.68
N SER A 92 11.76 -7.57 10.56
CA SER A 92 12.26 -6.48 9.73
C SER A 92 13.60 -6.85 9.12
N LEU A 93 13.77 -6.53 7.85
CA LEU A 93 15.00 -6.74 7.10
C LEU A 93 15.33 -5.47 6.29
N ASN A 94 16.60 -5.28 5.96
CA ASN A 94 17.04 -4.17 5.12
C ASN A 94 17.66 -4.69 3.83
N LEU A 95 17.39 -4.03 2.71
CA LEU A 95 17.83 -4.44 1.36
C LEU A 95 19.36 -4.56 1.26
N GLU A 96 20.12 -3.76 2.02
CA GLU A 96 21.59 -3.84 2.02
C GLU A 96 22.15 -5.23 2.32
N GLY A 97 21.38 -6.09 3.00
CA GLY A 97 21.75 -7.48 3.31
C GLY A 97 21.43 -8.49 2.20
N PHE A 98 20.89 -8.05 1.05
CA PHE A 98 20.37 -8.94 0.01
C PHE A 98 20.81 -8.50 -1.39
N ASN A 99 20.87 -9.47 -2.32
CA ASN A 99 21.24 -9.21 -3.70
C ASN A 99 20.12 -8.45 -4.47
N ASP A 100 18.88 -8.75 -4.13
CA ASP A 100 17.69 -8.17 -4.76
C ASP A 100 16.48 -8.20 -3.83
N SER A 101 15.39 -7.59 -4.27
CA SER A 101 14.15 -7.51 -3.51
C SER A 101 13.36 -8.82 -3.45
N PHE A 102 13.63 -9.77 -4.36
CA PHE A 102 13.01 -11.09 -4.33
C PHE A 102 13.55 -11.93 -3.15
N GLU A 103 14.88 -12.02 -3.00
CA GLU A 103 15.48 -12.74 -1.88
C GLU A 103 15.19 -12.05 -0.53
N LEU A 104 15.07 -10.73 -0.51
CA LEU A 104 14.60 -9.98 0.65
C LEU A 104 13.19 -10.42 1.06
N GLY A 105 12.23 -10.43 0.12
CA GLY A 105 10.84 -10.82 0.38
C GLY A 105 10.69 -12.28 0.82
N LYS A 106 11.42 -13.17 0.17
CA LYS A 106 11.49 -14.59 0.53
C LYS A 106 12.01 -14.80 1.95
N SER A 107 13.09 -14.12 2.32
CA SER A 107 13.71 -14.21 3.64
C SER A 107 12.84 -13.59 4.72
N LEU A 108 12.07 -12.54 4.41
CA LEU A 108 11.17 -11.92 5.37
C LEU A 108 10.05 -12.88 5.80
N ILE A 109 9.40 -13.58 4.85
CA ILE A 109 8.34 -14.53 5.17
C ILE A 109 8.86 -15.72 5.98
N GLN A 110 10.10 -16.14 5.74
CA GLN A 110 10.74 -17.21 6.50
C GLN A 110 10.99 -16.88 7.99
N GLN A 111 10.86 -15.61 8.40
CA GLN A 111 10.92 -15.22 9.81
C GLN A 111 9.66 -15.63 10.60
N PHE A 112 8.56 -15.91 9.90
CA PHE A 112 7.29 -16.26 10.52
C PHE A 112 7.09 -17.78 10.54
N ASP A 113 6.64 -18.31 11.68
CA ASP A 113 6.14 -19.67 11.74
C ASP A 113 4.74 -19.69 11.08
N ILE A 114 4.50 -20.64 10.19
CA ILE A 114 3.20 -20.77 9.51
C ILE A 114 2.11 -21.34 10.42
N THR A 115 2.48 -21.95 11.55
CA THR A 115 1.54 -22.58 12.47
C THR A 115 0.70 -21.52 13.18
N GLY A 116 -0.59 -21.47 12.87
CA GLY A 116 -1.52 -20.50 13.43
C GLY A 116 -1.42 -19.08 12.85
N LEU A 117 -0.56 -18.87 11.85
CA LEU A 117 -0.42 -17.59 11.16
C LEU A 117 -1.63 -17.37 10.22
N THR A 118 -2.39 -16.32 10.47
CA THR A 118 -3.60 -15.97 9.73
C THR A 118 -3.31 -14.96 8.63
N SER A 119 -2.55 -13.91 8.96
CA SER A 119 -2.23 -12.85 8.01
C SER A 119 -0.93 -12.13 8.35
N ILE A 120 -0.39 -11.41 7.37
CA ILE A 120 0.78 -10.56 7.51
C ILE A 120 0.46 -9.17 6.96
N LEU A 121 0.70 -8.13 7.76
CA LEU A 121 0.72 -6.73 7.31
C LEU A 121 2.18 -6.33 7.06
N ILE A 122 2.47 -5.81 5.86
CA ILE A 122 3.82 -5.42 5.45
C ILE A 122 3.90 -3.95 5.10
N LEU A 123 4.97 -3.28 5.52
CA LEU A 123 5.37 -1.96 5.03
C LEU A 123 6.79 -2.05 4.46
N SER A 124 7.00 -1.49 3.29
CA SER A 124 8.27 -1.54 2.56
C SER A 124 8.74 -0.14 2.17
N ASP A 125 10.05 0.07 2.12
CA ASP A 125 10.60 1.20 1.35
C ASP A 125 10.00 1.20 -0.07
N GLY A 126 9.57 2.37 -0.53
CA GLY A 126 8.83 2.53 -1.79
C GLY A 126 9.69 2.91 -2.99
N LEU A 127 10.99 3.11 -2.83
CA LEU A 127 11.89 3.56 -3.89
C LEU A 127 13.10 2.63 -4.11
N LEU A 128 13.74 2.19 -3.02
CA LEU A 128 14.90 1.31 -3.12
C LEU A 128 14.50 -0.16 -3.30
N VAL A 129 13.36 -0.56 -2.72
CA VAL A 129 12.84 -1.92 -2.83
C VAL A 129 11.93 -2.03 -4.05
N ASN A 130 12.25 -2.98 -4.94
CA ASN A 130 11.34 -3.33 -6.05
C ASN A 130 10.14 -4.11 -5.52
N GLY A 131 8.97 -3.45 -5.44
CA GLY A 131 7.76 -4.03 -4.87
C GLY A 131 7.24 -5.26 -5.62
N SER A 132 7.47 -5.37 -6.95
CA SER A 132 7.08 -6.56 -7.73
C SER A 132 7.92 -7.79 -7.35
N GLN A 133 9.24 -7.60 -7.23
CA GLN A 133 10.15 -8.66 -6.79
C GLN A 133 9.91 -9.02 -5.33
N LEU A 134 9.71 -8.01 -4.45
CA LEU A 134 9.36 -8.24 -3.04
C LEU A 134 8.12 -9.12 -2.91
N ALA A 135 7.02 -8.76 -3.57
CA ALA A 135 5.78 -9.53 -3.55
C ALA A 135 5.96 -10.95 -4.09
N SER A 136 6.70 -11.10 -5.20
CA SER A 136 7.02 -12.41 -5.79
C SER A 136 7.87 -13.28 -4.87
N GLY A 137 8.86 -12.70 -4.18
CA GLY A 137 9.69 -13.38 -3.20
C GLY A 137 8.91 -13.84 -1.97
N MET A 138 8.03 -12.97 -1.46
CA MET A 138 7.12 -13.31 -0.36
C MET A 138 6.21 -14.48 -0.74
N GLU A 139 5.59 -14.42 -1.91
CA GLU A 139 4.70 -15.47 -2.40
C GLU A 139 5.43 -16.82 -2.60
N ALA A 140 6.67 -16.79 -3.07
CA ALA A 140 7.49 -18.01 -3.21
C ALA A 140 7.75 -18.74 -1.88
N SER A 141 7.67 -18.03 -0.76
CA SER A 141 7.81 -18.60 0.61
C SER A 141 6.48 -18.74 1.35
N ASN A 142 5.38 -18.27 0.79
CA ASN A 142 4.03 -18.31 1.40
C ASN A 142 3.39 -19.70 1.31
N ARG A 143 3.91 -20.66 2.08
CA ARG A 143 3.49 -22.07 2.03
C ARG A 143 2.08 -22.34 2.58
N GLY A 144 1.54 -21.42 3.37
CA GLY A 144 0.24 -21.56 4.06
C GLY A 144 -0.90 -20.83 3.34
N ASN A 145 -0.69 -20.22 2.17
CA ASN A 145 -1.62 -19.29 1.55
C ASN A 145 -2.10 -18.20 2.53
N VAL A 146 -1.19 -17.74 3.37
CA VAL A 146 -1.42 -16.68 4.37
C VAL A 146 -1.78 -15.39 3.64
N LEU A 147 -2.77 -14.67 4.11
CA LEU A 147 -3.13 -13.36 3.56
C LEU A 147 -2.00 -12.36 3.83
N ILE A 148 -1.38 -11.84 2.77
CA ILE A 148 -0.34 -10.81 2.86
C ILE A 148 -0.89 -9.52 2.27
N THR A 149 -0.95 -8.46 3.09
CA THR A 149 -1.42 -7.13 2.69
C THR A 149 -0.46 -6.06 3.17
N GLY A 150 -0.54 -4.88 2.58
CA GLY A 150 0.29 -3.75 2.99
C GLY A 150 0.59 -2.78 1.86
N GLY A 151 1.70 -2.07 1.97
CA GLY A 151 2.06 -1.09 0.94
C GLY A 151 3.48 -0.57 1.02
N LEU A 152 3.83 0.15 -0.01
CA LEU A 152 5.11 0.82 -0.16
C LEU A 152 5.02 2.23 0.44
N ALA A 153 5.96 2.58 1.28
CA ALA A 153 6.09 3.92 1.86
C ALA A 153 6.20 4.99 0.78
N GLY A 154 5.78 6.20 1.09
CA GLY A 154 5.87 7.37 0.22
C GLY A 154 6.61 8.54 0.87
N ASP A 155 6.85 9.63 0.12
CA ASP A 155 7.35 10.91 0.64
C ASP A 155 6.64 12.12 -0.03
N GLY A 156 5.31 12.05 -0.06
CA GLY A 156 4.48 13.01 -0.78
C GLY A 156 4.56 12.79 -2.29
N THR A 157 4.85 13.88 -3.02
CA THR A 157 5.09 13.85 -4.47
C THR A 157 6.56 14.09 -4.82
N LEU A 158 7.48 13.91 -3.88
CA LEU A 158 8.90 14.20 -4.06
C LEU A 158 9.66 13.06 -4.75
N PHE A 159 9.26 11.80 -4.51
CA PHE A 159 9.90 10.59 -5.04
C PHE A 159 11.42 10.58 -4.81
N ASN A 160 11.85 10.96 -3.61
CA ASN A 160 13.26 11.13 -3.27
C ASN A 160 13.78 10.01 -2.35
N ASN A 161 13.17 9.83 -1.17
CA ASN A 161 13.46 8.72 -0.27
C ASN A 161 12.29 8.43 0.66
N THR A 162 12.10 7.17 0.99
CA THR A 162 11.03 6.67 1.84
C THR A 162 11.60 5.95 3.05
N LEU A 163 10.83 5.88 4.12
CA LEU A 163 11.32 5.41 5.41
C LEU A 163 10.36 4.37 5.99
N VAL A 164 10.91 3.28 6.52
CA VAL A 164 10.18 2.26 7.30
C VAL A 164 10.99 1.92 8.55
N GLY A 165 10.32 1.75 9.68
CA GLY A 165 10.96 1.38 10.94
C GLY A 165 10.10 0.42 11.76
N LEU A 166 10.77 -0.51 12.43
CA LEU A 166 10.19 -1.44 13.39
C LEU A 166 10.94 -1.30 14.71
N ASN A 167 10.25 -0.83 15.76
CA ASN A 167 10.83 -0.54 17.08
C ASN A 167 12.09 0.36 17.04
N SER A 168 12.19 1.17 16.02
CA SER A 168 13.34 2.03 15.77
C SER A 168 12.94 3.22 14.89
N ILE A 169 13.79 4.23 14.84
CA ILE A 169 13.65 5.33 13.91
C ILE A 169 13.66 4.79 12.49
N PRO A 170 12.64 5.12 11.67
CA PRO A 170 12.51 4.64 10.30
C PRO A 170 13.71 4.97 9.42
N LYS A 171 14.09 4.01 8.54
CA LYS A 171 15.25 4.09 7.63
C LYS A 171 14.86 3.70 6.21
N THR A 172 15.68 4.12 5.26
CA THR A 172 15.58 3.69 3.85
C THR A 172 15.97 2.22 3.67
N GLY A 173 15.48 1.61 2.59
CA GLY A 173 15.78 0.20 2.26
C GLY A 173 15.17 -0.82 3.21
N THR A 174 14.36 -0.40 4.17
CA THR A 174 13.76 -1.28 5.18
C THR A 174 12.44 -1.85 4.71
N VAL A 175 12.24 -3.14 4.98
CA VAL A 175 10.95 -3.82 4.89
C VAL A 175 10.63 -4.39 6.26
N ALA A 176 9.43 -4.15 6.75
CA ALA A 176 9.00 -4.60 8.07
C ALA A 176 7.59 -5.16 8.01
N ALA A 177 7.32 -6.17 8.83
CA ALA A 177 6.06 -6.88 8.80
C ALA A 177 5.58 -7.28 10.21
N VAL A 178 4.27 -7.38 10.34
CA VAL A 178 3.58 -7.91 11.51
C VAL A 178 2.76 -9.12 11.07
N GLY A 179 3.04 -10.29 11.64
CA GLY A 179 2.23 -11.49 11.49
C GLY A 179 1.21 -11.60 12.63
N PHE A 180 -0.02 -11.95 12.30
CA PHE A 180 -1.14 -12.11 13.22
C PHE A 180 -1.47 -13.59 13.35
N TYR A 181 -1.56 -14.07 14.59
CA TYR A 181 -1.70 -15.49 14.93
C TYR A 181 -2.96 -15.76 15.75
N GLY A 182 -3.58 -16.90 15.50
CA GLY A 182 -4.72 -17.42 16.24
C GLY A 182 -6.01 -17.45 15.44
N ASP A 183 -6.96 -18.25 15.90
CA ASP A 183 -8.25 -18.47 15.23
C ASP A 183 -9.28 -17.38 15.58
N SER A 184 -8.91 -16.44 16.46
CA SER A 184 -9.80 -15.38 16.94
C SER A 184 -9.67 -14.08 16.16
N ILE A 185 -8.83 -14.02 15.12
CA ILE A 185 -8.67 -12.85 14.26
C ILE A 185 -9.25 -13.12 12.86
N ASP A 186 -10.24 -12.33 12.44
CA ASP A 186 -10.77 -12.31 11.07
C ASP A 186 -10.13 -11.13 10.33
N VAL A 187 -9.31 -11.43 9.32
CA VAL A 187 -8.67 -10.44 8.47
C VAL A 187 -9.14 -10.62 7.04
N ARG A 188 -9.69 -9.55 6.47
CA ARG A 188 -10.15 -9.54 5.08
C ARG A 188 -9.50 -8.42 4.31
N SER A 189 -9.35 -8.60 3.00
CA SER A 189 -8.76 -7.59 2.13
C SER A 189 -9.50 -7.50 0.81
N SER A 190 -9.65 -6.30 0.27
CA SER A 190 -10.10 -6.06 -1.10
C SER A 190 -9.24 -4.97 -1.73
N SER A 191 -9.00 -5.09 -3.05
CA SER A 191 -8.21 -4.14 -3.82
C SER A 191 -8.88 -3.88 -5.17
N VAL A 192 -9.33 -2.64 -5.41
CA VAL A 192 -10.07 -2.24 -6.62
C VAL A 192 -9.42 -1.02 -7.26
N SER A 193 -9.31 -1.02 -8.59
CA SER A 193 -8.59 0.02 -9.32
C SER A 193 -9.48 1.16 -9.86
N GLY A 194 -10.62 0.88 -10.46
CA GLY A 194 -11.56 1.89 -10.98
C GLY A 194 -11.10 2.62 -12.25
N TRP A 195 -10.21 2.04 -13.05
CA TRP A 195 -9.68 2.64 -14.27
C TRP A 195 -10.38 2.15 -15.53
N ASP A 196 -10.54 3.03 -16.51
CA ASP A 196 -11.04 2.69 -17.83
C ASP A 196 -9.91 2.28 -18.78
N VAL A 197 -9.99 1.08 -19.34
CA VAL A 197 -9.09 0.64 -20.41
C VAL A 197 -9.57 1.16 -21.76
N PHE A 198 -8.64 1.55 -22.63
CA PHE A 198 -8.92 1.96 -24.00
C PHE A 198 -7.86 1.47 -24.99
N GLY A 199 -8.15 1.57 -26.27
CA GLY A 199 -7.26 1.11 -27.32
C GLY A 199 -7.19 -0.42 -27.43
N PRO A 200 -6.46 -0.96 -28.43
CA PRO A 200 -6.28 -2.38 -28.64
C PRO A 200 -5.32 -2.99 -27.62
N GLU A 201 -5.42 -4.31 -27.45
CA GLU A 201 -4.37 -5.09 -26.79
C GLU A 201 -3.08 -5.07 -27.59
N ARG A 202 -1.96 -4.98 -26.89
CA ARG A 202 -0.61 -4.97 -27.46
C ARG A 202 0.30 -5.86 -26.63
N VAL A 203 1.43 -6.26 -27.20
CA VAL A 203 2.40 -7.15 -26.53
C VAL A 203 3.68 -6.38 -26.24
N VAL A 204 4.18 -6.50 -25.03
CA VAL A 204 5.52 -6.02 -24.66
C VAL A 204 6.56 -6.94 -25.29
N THR A 205 7.35 -6.40 -26.20
CA THR A 205 8.33 -7.16 -26.98
C THR A 205 9.76 -6.98 -26.52
N SER A 206 10.05 -5.91 -25.76
CA SER A 206 11.36 -5.72 -25.11
C SER A 206 11.19 -4.99 -23.79
N ALA A 207 11.67 -5.62 -22.70
CA ALA A 207 11.63 -5.05 -21.34
C ALA A 207 12.73 -5.65 -20.45
N ASN A 208 13.12 -4.88 -19.41
CA ASN A 208 14.01 -5.35 -18.36
C ASN A 208 13.53 -4.79 -17.00
N GLY A 209 12.93 -5.63 -16.18
CA GLY A 209 12.32 -5.23 -14.91
C GLY A 209 11.21 -4.18 -15.13
N THR A 210 11.41 -2.99 -14.63
CA THR A 210 10.50 -1.85 -14.77
C THR A 210 10.68 -1.05 -16.07
N ASP A 211 11.77 -1.27 -16.81
CA ASP A 211 12.10 -0.54 -18.04
C ASP A 211 11.48 -1.24 -19.25
N VAL A 212 10.54 -0.59 -19.95
CA VAL A 212 9.91 -1.10 -21.17
C VAL A 212 10.44 -0.32 -22.36
N TYR A 213 11.09 -1.04 -23.28
CA TYR A 213 11.71 -0.48 -24.48
C TYR A 213 10.79 -0.54 -25.69
N GLU A 214 10.14 -1.70 -25.90
CA GLU A 214 9.32 -1.94 -27.09
C GLU A 214 7.97 -2.59 -26.77
N ILE A 215 6.95 -2.13 -27.50
CA ILE A 215 5.60 -2.70 -27.54
C ILE A 215 5.27 -2.93 -29.02
N ASP A 216 4.88 -4.17 -29.40
CA ASP A 216 4.62 -4.60 -30.78
C ASP A 216 5.83 -4.32 -31.72
N ASN A 217 7.07 -4.54 -31.24
CA ASN A 217 8.32 -4.27 -31.95
C ASN A 217 8.49 -2.78 -32.38
N ARG A 218 7.92 -1.86 -31.61
CA ARG A 218 8.05 -0.40 -31.81
C ARG A 218 8.46 0.23 -30.49
N SER A 219 9.19 1.34 -30.57
CA SER A 219 9.54 2.13 -29.39
C SER A 219 8.31 2.41 -28.51
N ALA A 220 8.38 2.01 -27.24
CA ALA A 220 7.32 2.26 -26.28
C ALA A 220 7.10 3.77 -26.10
N VAL A 221 8.19 4.56 -26.08
CA VAL A 221 8.16 6.02 -25.97
C VAL A 221 7.43 6.66 -27.15
N ASP A 222 7.72 6.22 -28.38
CA ASP A 222 7.06 6.77 -29.58
C ASP A 222 5.59 6.36 -29.66
N LEU A 223 5.28 5.13 -29.27
CA LEU A 223 3.91 4.67 -29.20
C LEU A 223 3.11 5.53 -28.21
N TYR A 224 3.70 5.81 -27.06
CA TYR A 224 3.08 6.65 -26.04
C TYR A 224 2.83 8.07 -26.53
N LYS A 225 3.81 8.66 -27.26
CA LYS A 225 3.65 9.98 -27.91
C LYS A 225 2.52 10.02 -28.94
N ILE A 226 2.35 8.93 -29.72
CA ILE A 226 1.26 8.83 -30.70
C ILE A 226 -0.13 8.85 -30.03
N TYR A 227 -0.29 8.10 -28.93
CA TYR A 227 -1.57 7.97 -28.25
C TYR A 227 -1.93 9.14 -27.33
N LEU A 228 -0.94 9.70 -26.65
CA LEU A 228 -1.13 10.70 -25.62
C LEU A 228 -0.72 12.11 -26.06
N GLY A 229 0.03 12.20 -27.18
CA GLY A 229 0.36 13.47 -27.83
C GLY A 229 0.86 14.55 -26.85
N PRO A 230 0.20 15.74 -26.88
CA PRO A 230 0.63 16.87 -26.05
C PRO A 230 0.38 16.69 -24.55
N TYR A 231 -0.25 15.60 -24.12
CA TYR A 231 -0.47 15.31 -22.69
C TYR A 231 0.77 14.74 -21.99
N ILE A 232 1.83 14.40 -22.75
CA ILE A 232 3.10 13.98 -22.16
C ILE A 232 3.99 15.23 -21.99
N ASP A 233 3.98 15.77 -20.79
CA ASP A 233 4.95 16.77 -20.37
C ASP A 233 5.86 16.14 -19.31
N ASP A 234 7.16 16.01 -19.63
CA ASP A 234 8.19 15.46 -18.73
C ASP A 234 8.36 16.27 -17.43
N LYS A 235 7.74 17.45 -17.36
CA LYS A 235 7.79 18.35 -16.20
C LYS A 235 6.59 18.25 -15.28
N THR A 236 5.56 17.53 -15.70
CA THR A 236 4.33 17.36 -14.91
C THR A 236 4.11 15.87 -14.64
N ASN A 237 3.42 15.55 -13.55
CA ASN A 237 3.01 14.17 -13.24
C ASN A 237 1.93 13.63 -14.21
N SER A 238 1.87 14.17 -15.43
CA SER A 238 0.87 13.83 -16.46
C SER A 238 0.93 12.36 -16.88
N THR A 239 2.10 11.73 -16.80
CA THR A 239 2.26 10.30 -17.08
C THR A 239 1.45 9.41 -16.13
N LEU A 240 1.22 9.85 -14.88
CA LEU A 240 0.41 9.13 -13.90
C LEU A 240 -1.09 9.07 -14.29
N LEU A 241 -1.55 9.97 -15.17
CA LEU A 241 -2.94 9.99 -15.67
C LEU A 241 -3.23 8.88 -16.68
N PHE A 242 -2.22 8.21 -17.20
CA PHE A 242 -2.35 7.22 -18.27
C PHE A 242 -1.54 5.96 -17.98
N PRO A 243 -1.86 5.21 -16.92
CA PRO A 243 -1.17 3.96 -16.62
C PRO A 243 -1.45 2.90 -17.71
N LEU A 244 -0.73 1.80 -17.65
CA LEU A 244 -1.03 0.61 -18.43
C LEU A 244 -1.80 -0.42 -17.60
N ALA A 245 -2.86 -0.98 -18.19
CA ALA A 245 -3.38 -2.28 -17.79
C ALA A 245 -2.43 -3.35 -18.31
N VAL A 246 -1.83 -4.12 -17.42
CA VAL A 246 -0.83 -5.14 -17.75
C VAL A 246 -1.36 -6.51 -17.35
N LYS A 247 -1.44 -7.43 -18.29
CA LYS A 247 -1.69 -8.84 -18.06
C LYS A 247 -0.37 -9.59 -18.17
N LEU A 248 0.13 -10.04 -17.04
CA LEU A 248 1.41 -10.76 -16.97
C LEU A 248 1.31 -12.13 -17.68
N PRO A 249 2.42 -12.66 -18.22
CA PRO A 249 2.43 -13.98 -18.82
C PRO A 249 1.87 -15.05 -17.88
N GLY A 250 0.93 -15.87 -18.39
CA GLY A 250 0.28 -16.93 -17.60
C GLY A 250 -0.78 -16.46 -16.61
N ARG A 251 -1.07 -15.15 -16.54
CA ARG A 251 -2.17 -14.62 -15.71
C ARG A 251 -3.41 -14.30 -16.55
N SER A 252 -4.61 -14.41 -15.95
CA SER A 252 -5.88 -14.14 -16.62
C SER A 252 -6.41 -12.72 -16.43
N HIS A 253 -5.86 -11.97 -15.49
CA HIS A 253 -6.34 -10.65 -15.08
C HIS A 253 -5.31 -9.56 -15.37
N TYR A 254 -5.80 -8.32 -15.43
CA TYR A 254 -4.99 -7.13 -15.57
C TYR A 254 -4.68 -6.51 -14.22
N ILE A 255 -3.47 -5.98 -14.08
CA ILE A 255 -3.04 -5.08 -13.01
C ILE A 255 -2.66 -3.74 -13.62
N ALA A 256 -2.84 -2.65 -12.88
CA ALA A 256 -2.37 -1.34 -13.32
C ALA A 256 -0.87 -1.18 -13.04
N ARG A 257 -0.17 -0.48 -13.96
CA ARG A 257 1.21 -0.05 -13.80
C ARG A 257 1.32 1.43 -14.15
N SER A 258 1.68 2.24 -13.17
CA SER A 258 1.91 3.68 -13.39
C SER A 258 3.21 3.90 -14.13
N ILE A 259 3.23 4.92 -14.99
CA ILE A 259 4.46 5.38 -15.62
C ILE A 259 5.08 6.42 -14.68
N LEU A 260 6.29 6.13 -14.22
CA LEU A 260 7.03 7.02 -13.33
C LEU A 260 7.81 8.07 -14.12
N SER A 261 8.44 7.66 -15.23
CA SER A 261 9.24 8.57 -16.07
C SER A 261 9.51 7.98 -17.45
N VAL A 262 10.03 8.83 -18.33
CA VAL A 262 10.56 8.45 -19.64
C VAL A 262 12.06 8.70 -19.64
N SER A 263 12.87 7.67 -19.92
CA SER A 263 14.30 7.80 -20.12
C SER A 263 14.60 8.00 -21.60
N HIS A 264 14.95 9.23 -21.98
CA HIS A 264 15.35 9.54 -23.35
C HIS A 264 16.72 8.93 -23.71
N GLU A 265 17.61 8.80 -22.73
CA GLU A 265 18.93 8.19 -22.91
C GLU A 265 18.81 6.70 -23.28
N LYS A 266 18.01 5.96 -22.54
CA LYS A 266 17.75 4.54 -22.76
C LYS A 266 16.65 4.28 -23.79
N ASN A 267 15.92 5.31 -24.22
CA ASN A 267 14.70 5.21 -25.04
C ASN A 267 13.70 4.21 -24.47
N CYS A 268 13.41 4.30 -23.18
CA CYS A 268 12.47 3.43 -22.49
C CYS A 268 11.49 4.19 -21.60
N MET A 269 10.40 3.55 -21.26
CA MET A 269 9.45 3.99 -20.25
C MET A 269 9.71 3.23 -18.96
N ILE A 270 9.76 3.94 -17.83
CA ILE A 270 10.01 3.38 -16.49
C ILE A 270 8.69 3.31 -15.74
N PHE A 271 8.35 2.11 -15.29
CA PHE A 271 7.10 1.81 -14.61
C PHE A 271 7.27 1.60 -13.10
N SER A 272 6.18 1.68 -12.36
CA SER A 272 6.11 1.48 -10.91
C SER A 272 6.27 0.01 -10.46
N GLY A 273 6.37 -0.92 -11.39
CA GLY A 273 6.57 -2.34 -11.12
C GLY A 273 6.95 -3.08 -12.41
N ASP A 274 7.46 -4.29 -12.26
CA ASP A 274 7.98 -5.07 -13.37
C ASP A 274 6.90 -5.38 -14.41
N ILE A 275 7.30 -5.30 -15.69
CA ILE A 275 6.49 -5.66 -16.86
C ILE A 275 7.33 -6.59 -17.74
N PRO A 276 7.22 -7.92 -17.56
CA PRO A 276 7.99 -8.88 -18.34
C PRO A 276 7.62 -8.86 -19.84
N GLU A 277 8.59 -9.22 -20.68
CA GLU A 277 8.34 -9.50 -22.09
C GLU A 277 7.24 -10.58 -22.25
N GLY A 278 6.42 -10.44 -23.28
CA GLY A 278 5.23 -11.28 -23.49
C GLY A 278 4.00 -10.85 -22.68
N SER A 279 4.10 -9.83 -21.83
CA SER A 279 2.93 -9.23 -21.17
C SER A 279 2.00 -8.61 -22.22
N THR A 280 0.69 -8.76 -22.02
CA THR A 280 -0.32 -8.05 -22.82
C THR A 280 -0.68 -6.75 -22.12
N VAL A 281 -0.69 -5.64 -22.85
CA VAL A 281 -0.93 -4.30 -22.29
C VAL A 281 -2.04 -3.56 -23.03
N ARG A 282 -2.75 -2.70 -22.30
CA ARG A 282 -3.71 -1.71 -22.84
C ARG A 282 -3.52 -0.38 -22.12
N PHE A 283 -3.80 0.71 -22.81
CA PHE A 283 -3.82 2.03 -22.16
C PHE A 283 -5.00 2.16 -21.20
N MET A 284 -4.80 2.91 -20.14
CA MET A 284 -5.85 3.28 -19.20
C MET A 284 -5.96 4.79 -19.12
N LYS A 285 -7.13 5.27 -18.74
CA LYS A 285 -7.40 6.69 -18.44
C LYS A 285 -8.16 6.83 -17.14
N ALA A 286 -7.90 7.91 -16.43
CA ALA A 286 -8.60 8.25 -15.20
C ALA A 286 -10.08 8.60 -15.49
N ASN A 287 -10.93 8.16 -14.57
CA ASN A 287 -12.32 8.58 -14.47
C ASN A 287 -12.60 8.82 -12.98
N PHE A 288 -12.81 10.06 -12.58
CA PHE A 288 -12.93 10.44 -11.17
C PHE A 288 -14.06 9.69 -10.45
N GLU A 289 -15.24 9.60 -11.06
CA GLU A 289 -16.39 8.90 -10.48
C GLU A 289 -16.04 7.42 -10.26
N LYS A 290 -15.43 6.76 -11.25
CA LYS A 290 -15.03 5.34 -11.12
C LYS A 290 -13.94 5.09 -10.09
N LEU A 291 -13.07 6.05 -9.84
CA LEU A 291 -12.08 5.93 -8.75
C LEU A 291 -12.79 5.91 -7.40
N ILE A 292 -13.78 6.79 -7.19
CA ILE A 292 -14.58 6.83 -5.95
C ILE A 292 -15.45 5.57 -5.85
N ASP A 293 -16.14 5.18 -6.93
CA ASP A 293 -16.93 3.95 -6.99
C ASP A 293 -16.10 2.70 -6.66
N ALA A 294 -14.83 2.68 -7.07
CA ALA A 294 -13.92 1.57 -6.77
C ALA A 294 -13.57 1.48 -5.28
N ALA A 295 -13.47 2.61 -4.58
CA ALA A 295 -13.27 2.62 -3.13
C ALA A 295 -14.53 2.12 -2.39
N ASP A 296 -15.72 2.53 -2.80
CA ASP A 296 -17.00 1.99 -2.31
C ASP A 296 -17.11 0.48 -2.58
N GLN A 297 -16.80 0.05 -3.81
CA GLN A 297 -16.80 -1.36 -4.17
C GLN A 297 -15.83 -2.18 -3.31
N ALA A 298 -14.62 -1.68 -3.04
CA ALA A 298 -13.65 -2.37 -2.18
C ALA A 298 -14.20 -2.58 -0.76
N ALA A 299 -14.84 -1.56 -0.18
CA ALA A 299 -15.48 -1.65 1.13
C ALA A 299 -16.65 -2.65 1.14
N LYS A 300 -17.45 -2.65 0.07
CA LYS A 300 -18.59 -3.58 -0.09
C LYS A 300 -18.14 -5.03 -0.26
N GLU A 301 -17.09 -5.29 -1.01
CA GLU A 301 -16.55 -6.64 -1.22
C GLU A 301 -16.04 -7.26 0.08
N ILE A 302 -15.41 -6.49 0.95
CA ILE A 302 -14.92 -6.94 2.25
C ILE A 302 -16.05 -7.45 3.15
N SER A 303 -17.18 -6.77 3.15
CA SER A 303 -18.35 -7.18 3.93
C SER A 303 -18.98 -8.48 3.44
N GLY A 304 -18.71 -8.90 2.20
CA GLY A 304 -19.37 -10.04 1.57
C GLY A 304 -20.88 -9.86 1.41
N GLY A 305 -21.36 -8.61 1.44
CA GLY A 305 -22.78 -8.26 1.41
C GLY A 305 -23.46 -8.23 2.78
N ASP A 306 -22.74 -8.48 3.87
CA ASP A 306 -23.25 -8.32 5.22
C ASP A 306 -23.23 -6.84 5.63
N LEU A 307 -24.39 -6.21 5.64
CA LEU A 307 -24.57 -4.81 6.05
C LEU A 307 -24.29 -4.54 7.55
N ASN A 308 -24.16 -5.59 8.34
CA ASN A 308 -23.81 -5.49 9.75
C ASN A 308 -22.33 -5.73 10.02
N TYR A 309 -21.54 -6.01 8.97
CA TYR A 309 -20.11 -6.20 9.12
C TYR A 309 -19.46 -4.88 9.59
N ALA A 310 -18.95 -4.89 10.81
CA ALA A 310 -18.36 -3.73 11.46
C ALA A 310 -17.04 -4.15 12.12
N PRO A 311 -15.94 -4.25 11.35
CA PRO A 311 -14.64 -4.60 11.90
C PRO A 311 -14.17 -3.51 12.86
N GLU A 312 -13.33 -3.85 13.80
CA GLU A 312 -12.81 -2.89 14.77
C GLU A 312 -11.80 -1.92 14.14
N LEU A 313 -11.08 -2.39 13.11
CA LEU A 313 -10.08 -1.60 12.39
C LEU A 313 -10.14 -1.85 10.88
N ALA A 314 -10.06 -0.78 10.09
CA ALA A 314 -9.82 -0.82 8.65
C ALA A 314 -8.56 -0.01 8.31
N ILE A 315 -7.62 -0.63 7.61
CA ILE A 315 -6.42 0.02 7.08
C ILE A 315 -6.63 0.24 5.59
N LEU A 316 -6.61 1.51 5.18
CA LEU A 316 -6.76 1.96 3.80
C LEU A 316 -5.39 2.32 3.24
N ILE A 317 -4.99 1.63 2.18
CA ILE A 317 -3.74 1.93 1.46
C ILE A 317 -4.12 2.26 0.02
N SER A 318 -4.03 3.54 -0.33
CA SER A 318 -4.39 4.06 -1.65
C SER A 318 -3.16 4.56 -2.40
N CYS A 319 -3.14 4.40 -3.70
CA CYS A 319 -2.03 4.87 -4.52
C CYS A 319 -1.93 6.41 -4.53
N VAL A 320 -0.70 6.94 -4.42
CA VAL A 320 -0.45 8.39 -4.57
C VAL A 320 -0.93 8.92 -5.93
N GLY A 321 -0.89 8.09 -6.98
CA GLY A 321 -1.42 8.47 -8.29
C GLY A 321 -2.91 8.80 -8.24
N ARG A 322 -3.70 8.05 -7.49
CA ARG A 322 -5.13 8.35 -7.26
C ARG A 322 -5.31 9.67 -6.53
N ARG A 323 -4.51 9.91 -5.49
CA ARG A 323 -4.51 11.17 -4.75
C ARG A 323 -4.24 12.38 -5.66
N ILE A 324 -3.21 12.29 -6.50
CA ILE A 324 -2.85 13.36 -7.44
C ILE A 324 -3.99 13.64 -8.41
N ILE A 325 -4.66 12.61 -8.91
CA ILE A 325 -5.76 12.70 -9.85
C ILE A 325 -7.00 13.31 -9.19
N LEU A 326 -7.40 12.81 -8.03
CA LEU A 326 -8.57 13.27 -7.30
C LEU A 326 -8.40 14.70 -6.77
N GLY A 327 -7.16 15.11 -6.47
CA GLY A 327 -6.85 16.47 -6.04
C GLY A 327 -7.70 16.89 -4.83
N LYS A 328 -8.58 17.87 -5.02
CA LYS A 328 -9.47 18.37 -3.96
C LYS A 328 -10.59 17.40 -3.56
N GLN A 329 -10.90 16.41 -4.39
CA GLN A 329 -11.93 15.40 -4.14
C GLN A 329 -11.37 14.15 -3.44
N VAL A 330 -10.13 14.21 -3.00
CA VAL A 330 -9.46 13.07 -2.35
C VAL A 330 -10.18 12.57 -1.10
N GLU A 331 -10.86 13.46 -0.37
CA GLU A 331 -11.64 13.08 0.82
C GLU A 331 -12.95 12.35 0.46
N GLU A 332 -13.48 12.51 -0.76
CA GLU A 332 -14.65 11.75 -1.22
C GLU A 332 -14.33 10.26 -1.33
N GLU A 333 -13.11 9.91 -1.78
CA GLU A 333 -12.64 8.53 -1.85
C GLU A 333 -12.60 7.85 -0.47
N VAL A 334 -12.13 8.55 0.55
CA VAL A 334 -12.09 8.05 1.93
C VAL A 334 -13.48 8.08 2.57
N GLY A 335 -14.27 9.11 2.23
CA GLY A 335 -15.62 9.31 2.75
C GLY A 335 -16.56 8.15 2.43
N VAL A 336 -16.60 7.67 1.18
CA VAL A 336 -17.47 6.54 0.80
C VAL A 336 -17.11 5.24 1.56
N VAL A 337 -15.84 5.03 1.88
CA VAL A 337 -15.40 3.91 2.71
C VAL A 337 -15.82 4.11 4.17
N ALA A 338 -15.67 5.33 4.69
CA ALA A 338 -16.05 5.67 6.05
C ALA A 338 -17.58 5.54 6.27
N ASP A 339 -18.37 5.98 5.30
CA ASP A 339 -19.83 5.85 5.33
C ASP A 339 -20.28 4.38 5.38
N TYR A 340 -19.54 3.52 4.66
CA TYR A 340 -19.82 2.08 4.63
C TYR A 340 -19.58 1.42 5.98
N PHE A 341 -18.47 1.69 6.65
CA PHE A 341 -18.09 1.05 7.91
C PHE A 341 -18.74 1.69 9.14
N THR A 342 -19.33 2.85 9.02
CA THR A 342 -19.94 3.60 10.13
C THR A 342 -18.96 4.00 11.24
N ASN A 343 -19.48 4.54 12.35
CA ASN A 343 -18.67 4.96 13.51
C ASN A 343 -18.09 3.81 14.36
N LYS A 344 -18.37 2.57 13.99
CA LYS A 344 -17.93 1.40 14.78
C LYS A 344 -16.51 0.97 14.44
N THR A 345 -16.02 1.30 13.24
CA THR A 345 -14.71 0.93 12.75
C THR A 345 -13.73 2.08 12.90
N ALA A 346 -12.55 1.81 13.45
CA ALA A 346 -11.44 2.73 13.37
C ALA A 346 -10.87 2.68 11.96
N ILE A 347 -10.75 3.82 11.29
CA ILE A 347 -10.19 3.90 9.93
C ILE A 347 -8.86 4.64 10.00
N ALA A 348 -7.80 3.97 9.55
CA ALA A 348 -6.46 4.54 9.40
C ALA A 348 -5.87 4.14 8.06
N GLY A 349 -4.85 4.83 7.61
CA GLY A 349 -4.19 4.45 6.37
C GLY A 349 -3.30 5.53 5.81
N PHE A 350 -2.90 5.34 4.56
CA PHE A 350 -2.02 6.29 3.89
C PHE A 350 -2.06 6.16 2.37
N TYR A 351 -1.60 7.21 1.70
CA TYR A 351 -1.28 7.19 0.28
C TYR A 351 0.13 6.65 0.07
N SER A 352 0.22 5.60 -0.77
CA SER A 352 1.39 4.75 -0.97
C SER A 352 2.02 4.94 -2.36
N TYR A 353 3.22 4.42 -2.54
CA TYR A 353 3.85 4.29 -3.86
C TYR A 353 3.52 2.96 -4.55
N GLY A 354 2.81 2.09 -3.86
CA GLY A 354 2.29 0.83 -4.38
C GLY A 354 1.61 0.03 -3.28
N GLU A 355 0.58 -0.70 -3.65
CA GLU A 355 -0.25 -1.49 -2.75
C GLU A 355 0.14 -2.97 -2.89
N ILE A 356 0.24 -3.68 -1.77
CA ILE A 356 0.56 -5.11 -1.71
C ILE A 356 -0.66 -5.85 -1.18
N SER A 357 -1.24 -6.71 -2.00
CA SER A 357 -2.39 -7.53 -1.61
C SER A 357 -2.62 -8.67 -2.61
N PRO A 358 -3.43 -9.67 -2.30
CA PRO A 358 -4.06 -10.50 -3.31
C PRO A 358 -4.98 -9.65 -4.18
N GLN A 359 -5.23 -10.06 -5.42
CA GLN A 359 -6.15 -9.35 -6.30
C GLN A 359 -7.61 -9.49 -5.87
N MET A 360 -7.96 -10.61 -5.27
CA MET A 360 -9.25 -10.90 -4.64
C MET A 360 -8.93 -11.42 -3.23
N ASN A 361 -9.92 -11.50 -2.36
CA ASN A 361 -9.75 -11.96 -0.97
C ASN A 361 -8.89 -13.24 -0.81
N ILE A 362 -8.71 -14.00 -1.86
CA ILE A 362 -7.91 -15.22 -1.91
C ILE A 362 -7.08 -15.19 -3.20
N GLY A 363 -5.79 -15.46 -3.07
CA GLY A 363 -4.89 -15.52 -4.22
C GLY A 363 -3.46 -15.13 -3.86
N PRO A 364 -2.56 -15.20 -4.85
CA PRO A 364 -1.17 -14.81 -4.64
C PRO A 364 -1.06 -13.31 -4.36
N CYS A 365 -0.23 -12.98 -3.40
CA CYS A 365 0.18 -11.62 -3.12
C CYS A 365 0.91 -11.02 -4.31
N GLN A 366 0.59 -9.80 -4.67
CA GLN A 366 1.24 -9.07 -5.76
C GLN A 366 1.26 -7.57 -5.49
N LEU A 367 2.15 -6.86 -6.20
CA LEU A 367 2.16 -5.41 -6.22
C LEU A 367 1.03 -4.91 -7.12
N HIS A 368 0.25 -3.98 -6.59
CA HIS A 368 -0.73 -3.18 -7.32
C HIS A 368 -0.27 -1.72 -7.38
N ASN A 369 -0.77 -1.00 -8.35
CA ASN A 369 -0.68 0.44 -8.45
C ASN A 369 -2.05 0.97 -8.87
N GLN A 370 -2.33 2.21 -8.52
CA GLN A 370 -3.59 2.84 -8.90
C GLN A 370 -4.82 2.16 -8.30
N THR A 371 -4.66 1.49 -7.15
CA THR A 371 -5.76 0.84 -6.44
C THR A 371 -6.06 1.53 -5.11
N MET A 372 -7.28 1.31 -4.61
CA MET A 372 -7.61 1.41 -3.20
C MET A 372 -7.60 -0.01 -2.65
N THR A 373 -6.71 -0.26 -1.71
CA THR A 373 -6.63 -1.52 -0.96
C THR A 373 -7.12 -1.29 0.46
N ILE A 374 -8.08 -2.06 0.89
CA ILE A 374 -8.64 -2.02 2.24
C ILE A 374 -8.33 -3.36 2.91
N THR A 375 -7.78 -3.33 4.11
CA THR A 375 -7.60 -4.50 4.96
C THR A 375 -8.32 -4.27 6.27
N THR A 376 -9.21 -5.16 6.64
CA THR A 376 -9.97 -5.07 7.90
C THR A 376 -9.51 -6.11 8.89
N PHE A 377 -9.55 -5.74 10.17
CA PHE A 377 -9.20 -6.59 11.31
C PHE A 377 -10.36 -6.61 12.28
N ASN A 378 -10.75 -7.80 12.68
CA ASN A 378 -11.81 -8.02 13.65
C ASN A 378 -11.45 -9.20 14.59
N GLU A 379 -11.40 -8.96 15.90
CA GLU A 379 -11.11 -10.02 16.88
C GLU A 379 -12.42 -10.59 17.42
N ILE A 380 -12.66 -11.89 17.19
CA ILE A 380 -13.90 -12.61 17.47
C ILE A 380 -13.82 -13.48 18.75
#